data_9bd3423015d46a23f2e56034ac7703ec
#
_entry.id   9bd3423015d46a23f2e56034ac7703ec
#
_cell.length_a   1.000
_cell.length_b   1.000
_cell.length_c   1.000
_cell.angle_alpha   90.00
_cell.angle_beta   90.00
_cell.angle_gamma   90.00
#
_symmetry.space_group_name_H-M   'P 1'
#
loop_
_entity.id
_entity.type
_entity.pdbx_description
1 polymer ?
#
loop_
_entity_poly.entity_id
_entity_poly.type
_entity_poly.pdbx_seq_one_letter_code
_entity_poly.pdbx_strand_id
1 'polypeptide(L)'
;MIQMPPLGGIFLCNRGVMTLAATRLIALHKNKGKSVAACLKSRTDYAQNPDKTNKGELVSSYECSPLTADEEFMLSKRQYELMTGRRQKNDVIAYQIRQSFKPGEITAEEANKVGYELAMRFTKGKYAFIVATHTDREHIHNHMITSY
;
A
#
# COMPACT_ATOMS: atom_id res chain seq x y z
N MET A 1 16.28 -3.54 -9.38
CA MET A 1 14.88 -3.29 -9.83
C MET A 1 13.96 -4.30 -9.13
N ILE A 2 12.92 -3.83 -8.50
CA ILE A 2 11.93 -4.71 -7.87
C ILE A 2 11.04 -5.28 -8.97
N GLN A 3 11.04 -6.58 -9.12
CA GLN A 3 10.19 -7.25 -10.09
C GLN A 3 8.79 -7.42 -9.47
N MET A 4 7.80 -6.85 -10.11
CA MET A 4 6.42 -6.94 -9.68
C MET A 4 5.84 -8.32 -10.02
N PRO A 5 5.07 -8.94 -9.10
CA PRO A 5 4.32 -10.13 -9.47
C PRO A 5 3.32 -9.80 -10.58
N PRO A 6 2.95 -10.77 -11.43
CA PRO A 6 2.04 -10.52 -12.53
C PRO A 6 0.71 -9.93 -12.04
N LEU A 7 0.22 -8.94 -12.78
CA LEU A 7 -1.09 -8.34 -12.53
C LEU A 7 -2.19 -9.38 -12.78
N GLY A 8 -3.08 -9.55 -11.81
CA GLY A 8 -4.09 -10.57 -11.86
C GLY A 8 -3.48 -11.96 -11.68
N GLY A 9 -3.42 -12.46 -10.49
CA GLY A 9 -2.86 -13.77 -10.17
C GLY A 9 -3.68 -14.49 -9.15
N ILE A 10 -3.37 -15.77 -8.98
CA ILE A 10 -3.92 -16.59 -7.90
C ILE A 10 -2.99 -16.44 -6.72
N PHE A 11 -3.53 -15.98 -5.59
CA PHE A 11 -2.77 -15.87 -4.35
C PHE A 11 -3.21 -16.96 -3.38
N LEU A 12 -2.22 -17.67 -2.80
CA LEU A 12 -2.47 -18.60 -1.72
C LEU A 12 -2.49 -17.85 -0.40
N CYS A 13 -3.64 -17.89 0.27
CA CYS A 13 -3.74 -17.44 1.66
C CYS A 13 -3.15 -18.49 2.58
N ASN A 14 -2.69 -18.11 3.78
CA ASN A 14 -2.10 -19.00 4.79
C ASN A 14 -2.97 -20.21 5.20
N ARG A 15 -4.20 -20.28 4.75
CA ARG A 15 -5.15 -21.37 4.99
C ARG A 15 -5.40 -22.25 3.75
N GLY A 16 -4.57 -22.12 2.73
CA GLY A 16 -4.75 -22.89 1.49
C GLY A 16 -5.92 -22.42 0.62
N VAL A 17 -6.51 -21.28 0.92
CA VAL A 17 -7.58 -20.69 0.10
C VAL A 17 -6.96 -19.98 -1.08
N MET A 18 -7.36 -20.35 -2.29
CA MET A 18 -6.95 -19.69 -3.53
C MET A 18 -7.94 -18.59 -3.84
N THR A 19 -7.43 -17.36 -3.98
CA THR A 19 -8.25 -16.20 -4.37
C THR A 19 -7.76 -15.62 -5.68
N LEU A 20 -8.69 -15.19 -6.53
CA LEU A 20 -8.40 -14.41 -7.73
C LEU A 20 -8.58 -12.94 -7.39
N ALA A 21 -7.50 -12.18 -7.52
CA ALA A 21 -7.53 -10.75 -7.25
C ALA A 21 -7.08 -9.98 -8.48
N ALA A 22 -7.79 -8.91 -8.80
CA ALA A 22 -7.33 -7.93 -9.78
C ALA A 22 -6.36 -6.97 -9.08
N THR A 23 -5.13 -6.91 -9.55
CA THR A 23 -4.06 -6.13 -8.94
C THR A 23 -3.57 -5.06 -9.90
N ARG A 24 -3.37 -3.83 -9.39
CA ARG A 24 -2.87 -2.71 -10.17
C ARG A 24 -1.80 -1.94 -9.40
N LEU A 25 -0.67 -1.67 -10.04
CA LEU A 25 0.38 -0.78 -9.52
C LEU A 25 0.16 0.63 -10.02
N ILE A 26 0.22 1.60 -9.11
CA ILE A 26 0.03 3.02 -9.41
C ILE A 26 1.20 3.79 -8.80
N ALA A 27 1.91 4.56 -9.62
CA ALA A 27 2.90 5.53 -9.12
C ALA A 27 2.14 6.74 -8.59
N LEU A 28 2.43 7.13 -7.35
CA LEU A 28 1.84 8.34 -6.74
C LEU A 28 2.75 9.52 -7.02
N HIS A 29 2.19 10.55 -7.62
CA HIS A 29 2.91 11.76 -7.98
C HIS A 29 2.55 12.91 -7.05
N LYS A 30 3.49 13.83 -6.90
CA LYS A 30 3.24 15.10 -6.21
C LYS A 30 2.20 15.91 -6.96
N ASN A 31 1.17 16.39 -6.28
CA ASN A 31 0.18 17.28 -6.86
C ASN A 31 0.80 18.69 -7.03
N LYS A 32 0.47 19.33 -8.15
CA LYS A 32 0.94 20.68 -8.46
C LYS A 32 0.52 21.66 -7.35
N GLY A 33 1.48 22.44 -6.86
CA GLY A 33 1.24 23.42 -5.80
C GLY A 33 1.18 22.88 -4.39
N LYS A 34 1.36 21.56 -4.19
CA LYS A 34 1.37 20.95 -2.85
C LYS A 34 2.75 20.38 -2.53
N SER A 35 3.10 20.35 -1.25
CA SER A 35 4.33 19.70 -0.80
C SER A 35 4.23 18.18 -0.89
N VAL A 36 5.37 17.50 -0.96
CA VAL A 36 5.43 16.03 -0.91
C VAL A 36 4.83 15.52 0.39
N ALA A 37 5.13 16.16 1.51
CA ALA A 37 4.59 15.78 2.81
C ALA A 37 3.06 15.85 2.84
N ALA A 38 2.46 16.91 2.31
CA ALA A 38 1.01 17.06 2.25
C ALA A 38 0.37 16.01 1.34
N CYS A 39 1.00 15.68 0.21
CA CYS A 39 0.51 14.65 -0.69
C CYS A 39 0.57 13.27 -0.06
N LEU A 40 1.66 12.91 0.60
CA LEU A 40 1.79 11.64 1.33
C LEU A 40 0.75 11.52 2.44
N LYS A 41 0.59 12.58 3.24
CA LYS A 41 -0.43 12.60 4.29
C LYS A 41 -1.83 12.38 3.73
N SER A 42 -2.19 13.08 2.67
CA SER A 42 -3.50 12.93 2.01
C SER A 42 -3.74 11.50 1.53
N ARG A 43 -2.74 10.87 0.93
CA ARG A 43 -2.86 9.50 0.41
C ARG A 43 -2.96 8.46 1.53
N THR A 44 -2.13 8.59 2.57
CA THR A 44 -2.18 7.67 3.70
C THR A 44 -3.46 7.85 4.52
N ASP A 45 -3.92 9.07 4.73
CA ASP A 45 -5.18 9.35 5.43
C ASP A 45 -6.38 8.77 4.66
N TYR A 46 -6.40 8.93 3.34
CA TYR A 46 -7.46 8.34 2.52
C TYR A 46 -7.48 6.81 2.62
N ALA A 47 -6.32 6.18 2.49
CA ALA A 47 -6.21 4.74 2.56
C ALA A 47 -6.66 4.20 3.92
N GLN A 48 -6.32 4.90 5.00
CA GLN A 48 -6.60 4.49 6.37
C GLN A 48 -7.92 5.04 6.92
N ASN A 49 -8.79 5.62 6.09
CA ASN A 49 -10.05 6.21 6.52
C ASN A 49 -10.83 5.22 7.40
N PRO A 50 -11.15 5.56 8.66
CA PRO A 50 -11.85 4.66 9.58
C PRO A 50 -13.21 4.18 9.05
N ASP A 51 -13.90 5.00 8.28
CA ASP A 51 -15.20 4.63 7.69
C ASP A 51 -15.08 3.53 6.64
N LYS A 52 -13.90 3.33 6.08
CA LYS A 52 -13.61 2.33 5.04
C LYS A 52 -12.91 1.10 5.58
N THR A 53 -12.25 1.21 6.72
CA THR A 53 -11.37 0.18 7.28
C THR A 53 -11.86 -0.40 8.60
N ASN A 54 -13.16 -0.39 8.83
CA ASN A 54 -13.78 -0.85 10.07
C ASN A 54 -13.11 -0.22 11.31
N LYS A 55 -13.17 1.11 11.40
CA LYS A 55 -12.58 1.91 12.50
C LYS A 55 -11.07 1.73 12.66
N GLY A 56 -10.36 1.42 11.57
CA GLY A 56 -8.92 1.22 11.58
C GLY A 56 -8.46 -0.19 11.91
N GLU A 57 -9.35 -1.11 12.18
CA GLU A 57 -9.00 -2.51 12.50
C GLU A 57 -8.40 -3.25 11.30
N LEU A 58 -8.74 -2.84 10.08
CA LEU A 58 -8.28 -3.46 8.84
C LEU A 58 -7.08 -2.73 8.23
N VAL A 59 -6.21 -2.20 9.07
CA VAL A 59 -4.95 -1.55 8.66
C VAL A 59 -3.79 -2.31 9.28
N SER A 60 -2.85 -2.71 8.43
CA SER A 60 -1.58 -3.34 8.81
C SER A 60 -0.42 -2.50 8.33
N SER A 61 0.74 -2.65 8.96
CA SER A 61 1.94 -1.92 8.57
C SER A 61 3.19 -2.76 8.75
N TYR A 62 4.22 -2.42 7.99
CA TYR A 62 5.55 -3.03 8.08
C TYR A 62 6.60 -1.93 8.19
N GLU A 63 7.44 -2.03 9.21
CA GLU A 63 8.54 -1.09 9.47
C GLU A 63 8.09 0.38 9.60
N CYS A 64 6.81 0.62 9.91
CA CYS A 64 6.27 1.95 10.20
C CYS A 64 5.02 1.84 11.05
N SER A 65 4.66 2.94 11.72
CA SER A 65 3.38 3.07 12.40
C SER A 65 2.32 3.59 11.42
N PRO A 66 1.10 3.03 11.39
CA PRO A 66 0.03 3.57 10.56
C PRO A 66 -0.26 5.05 10.82
N LEU A 67 -0.12 5.50 12.06
CA LEU A 67 -0.41 6.89 12.45
C LEU A 67 0.59 7.90 11.90
N THR A 68 1.84 7.48 11.69
CA THR A 68 2.95 8.34 11.26
C THR A 68 3.57 7.88 9.95
N ALA A 69 2.90 7.04 9.19
CA ALA A 69 3.43 6.46 7.96
C ALA A 69 3.90 7.52 6.96
N ASP A 70 3.13 8.59 6.80
CA ASP A 70 3.48 9.69 5.90
C ASP A 70 4.80 10.36 6.29
N GLU A 71 4.99 10.61 7.59
CA GLU A 71 6.22 11.22 8.11
C GLU A 71 7.41 10.26 7.96
N GLU A 72 7.22 9.00 8.25
CA GLU A 72 8.26 7.98 8.12
C GLU A 72 8.65 7.75 6.65
N PHE A 73 7.71 7.80 5.73
CA PHE A 73 7.99 7.73 4.29
C PHE A 73 8.80 8.95 3.83
N MET A 74 8.47 10.14 4.32
CA MET A 74 9.25 11.36 4.03
C MET A 74 10.68 11.24 4.55
N LEU A 75 10.84 10.72 5.76
CA LEU A 75 12.17 10.54 6.36
C LEU A 75 13.01 9.56 5.55
N SER A 76 12.45 8.44 5.15
CA SER A 76 13.13 7.45 4.31
C SER A 76 13.57 8.04 2.97
N LYS A 77 12.71 8.85 2.36
CA LYS A 77 13.01 9.53 1.09
C LYS A 77 14.18 10.51 1.25
N ARG A 78 14.16 11.32 2.31
CA ARG A 78 15.26 12.25 2.62
C ARG A 78 16.57 11.54 2.88
N GLN A 79 16.54 10.46 3.64
CA GLN A 79 17.73 9.64 3.91
C GLN A 79 18.32 9.08 2.62
N TYR A 80 17.49 8.57 1.73
CA TYR A 80 17.93 8.06 0.43
C TYR A 80 18.60 9.17 -0.40
N GLU A 81 17.99 10.34 -0.47
CA GLU A 81 18.55 11.49 -1.21
C GLU A 81 19.89 11.95 -0.64
N LEU A 82 20.01 11.99 0.70
CA LEU A 82 21.25 12.37 1.37
C LEU A 82 22.36 11.34 1.16
N MET A 83 22.04 10.06 1.23
CA MET A 83 23.03 8.99 1.11
C MET A 83 23.51 8.78 -0.32
N THR A 84 22.65 8.96 -1.30
CA THR A 84 22.94 8.66 -2.70
C THR A 84 23.18 9.91 -3.55
N GLY A 85 22.79 11.10 -3.06
CA GLY A 85 22.80 12.33 -3.85
C GLY A 85 21.79 12.33 -5.00
N ARG A 86 20.91 11.35 -5.04
CA ARG A 86 19.94 11.19 -6.13
C ARG A 86 18.56 11.61 -5.68
N ARG A 87 17.87 12.36 -6.52
CA ARG A 87 16.45 12.67 -6.39
C ARG A 87 15.65 11.80 -7.34
N GLN A 88 14.47 11.40 -6.93
CA GLN A 88 13.59 10.64 -7.77
C GLN A 88 13.09 11.49 -8.94
N LYS A 89 13.15 10.92 -10.14
CA LYS A 89 12.64 11.55 -11.35
C LYS A 89 11.10 11.47 -11.40
N ASN A 90 10.48 12.38 -12.14
CA ASN A 90 9.05 12.38 -12.44
C ASN A 90 8.13 12.59 -11.21
N ASP A 91 8.62 13.25 -10.18
CA ASP A 91 7.83 13.60 -8.99
C ASP A 91 7.10 12.41 -8.32
N VAL A 92 7.61 11.19 -8.50
CA VAL A 92 7.05 10.03 -7.81
C VAL A 92 7.39 10.10 -6.34
N ILE A 93 6.37 10.01 -5.48
CA ILE A 93 6.53 10.13 -4.03
C ILE A 93 6.37 8.81 -3.30
N ALA A 94 5.64 7.88 -3.87
CA ALA A 94 5.41 6.53 -3.34
C ALA A 94 4.77 5.67 -4.42
N TYR A 95 4.59 4.39 -4.14
CA TYR A 95 3.81 3.49 -5.00
C TYR A 95 2.60 2.97 -4.25
N GLN A 96 1.50 2.86 -4.96
CA GLN A 96 0.27 2.27 -4.45
C GLN A 96 -0.04 1.00 -5.24
N ILE A 97 -0.38 -0.06 -4.51
CA ILE A 97 -0.92 -1.28 -5.12
C ILE A 97 -2.39 -1.37 -4.72
N ARG A 98 -3.27 -1.50 -5.70
CA ARG A 98 -4.69 -1.77 -5.47
C ARG A 98 -4.97 -3.21 -5.82
N GLN A 99 -5.69 -3.89 -4.93
CA GLN A 99 -6.05 -5.29 -5.09
C GLN A 99 -7.53 -5.44 -4.79
N SER A 100 -8.31 -5.95 -5.75
CA SER A 100 -9.76 -6.08 -5.63
C SER A 100 -10.17 -7.54 -5.68
N PHE A 101 -11.14 -7.91 -4.86
CA PHE A 101 -11.70 -9.25 -4.78
C PHE A 101 -13.17 -9.24 -5.20
N LYS A 102 -13.66 -10.36 -5.71
CA LYS A 102 -15.08 -10.51 -6.01
C LYS A 102 -15.90 -10.58 -4.72
N PRO A 103 -17.16 -10.11 -4.73
CA PRO A 103 -18.03 -10.23 -3.56
C PRO A 103 -18.14 -11.68 -3.07
N GLY A 104 -18.00 -11.90 -1.77
CA GLY A 104 -18.10 -13.22 -1.15
C GLY A 104 -16.91 -14.15 -1.34
N GLU A 105 -15.88 -13.73 -2.08
CA GLU A 105 -14.71 -14.56 -2.38
C GLU A 105 -13.77 -14.69 -1.17
N ILE A 106 -13.69 -13.66 -0.34
CA ILE A 106 -12.74 -13.59 0.77
C ILE A 106 -13.32 -12.73 1.90
N THR A 107 -12.90 -13.01 3.14
CA THR A 107 -13.23 -12.13 4.25
C THR A 107 -12.30 -10.92 4.28
N ALA A 108 -12.71 -9.85 4.96
CA ALA A 108 -11.91 -8.63 5.06
C ALA A 108 -10.57 -8.89 5.76
N GLU A 109 -10.57 -9.70 6.81
CA GLU A 109 -9.37 -10.05 7.56
C GLU A 109 -8.39 -10.87 6.72
N GLU A 110 -8.90 -11.82 5.93
CA GLU A 110 -8.08 -12.61 5.00
C GLU A 110 -7.55 -11.73 3.87
N ALA A 111 -8.37 -10.81 3.35
CA ALA A 111 -7.95 -9.86 2.33
C ALA A 111 -6.77 -9.00 2.82
N ASN A 112 -6.82 -8.52 4.06
CA ASN A 112 -5.73 -7.76 4.66
C ASN A 112 -4.43 -8.58 4.71
N LYS A 113 -4.50 -9.85 5.10
CA LYS A 113 -3.34 -10.75 5.13
C LYS A 113 -2.77 -10.99 3.73
N VAL A 114 -3.62 -11.22 2.75
CA VAL A 114 -3.21 -11.40 1.35
C VAL A 114 -2.53 -10.14 0.82
N GLY A 115 -3.07 -8.97 1.13
CA GLY A 115 -2.46 -7.68 0.77
C GLY A 115 -1.11 -7.49 1.43
N TYR A 116 -0.98 -7.83 2.70
CA TYR A 116 0.30 -7.77 3.41
C TYR A 116 1.37 -8.67 2.76
N GLU A 117 1.02 -9.89 2.43
CA GLU A 117 1.94 -10.81 1.74
C GLU A 117 2.37 -10.26 0.37
N LEU A 118 1.43 -9.70 -0.39
CA LEU A 118 1.75 -9.10 -1.69
C LEU A 118 2.71 -7.92 -1.54
N ALA A 119 2.45 -7.03 -0.59
CA ALA A 119 3.32 -5.89 -0.32
C ALA A 119 4.72 -6.35 0.12
N MET A 120 4.79 -7.38 0.96
CA MET A 120 6.06 -7.95 1.40
C MET A 120 6.86 -8.53 0.21
N ARG A 121 6.21 -9.24 -0.69
CA ARG A 121 6.84 -9.79 -1.89
C ARG A 121 7.28 -8.69 -2.85
N PHE A 122 6.45 -7.67 -3.03
CA PHE A 122 6.76 -6.53 -3.90
C PHE A 122 7.98 -5.76 -3.40
N THR A 123 8.04 -5.46 -2.11
CA THR A 123 9.13 -4.69 -1.49
C THR A 123 10.33 -5.56 -1.13
N LYS A 124 10.17 -6.89 -1.12
CA LYS A 124 11.18 -7.85 -0.64
C LYS A 124 11.64 -7.56 0.80
N GLY A 125 10.75 -6.97 1.60
CA GLY A 125 11.05 -6.59 2.99
C GLY A 125 11.99 -5.40 3.14
N LYS A 126 12.30 -4.69 2.05
CA LYS A 126 13.28 -3.59 2.05
C LYS A 126 12.67 -2.22 2.30
N TYR A 127 11.36 -2.08 2.13
CA TYR A 127 10.67 -0.80 2.24
C TYR A 127 9.50 -0.90 3.20
N ALA A 128 9.26 0.17 3.95
CA ALA A 128 8.08 0.28 4.79
C ALA A 128 6.82 0.38 3.94
N PHE A 129 5.72 -0.17 4.42
CA PHE A 129 4.43 -0.07 3.74
C PHE A 129 3.27 -0.12 4.74
N ILE A 130 2.11 0.34 4.28
CA ILE A 130 0.83 0.14 4.95
C ILE A 130 -0.10 -0.65 4.03
N VAL A 131 -0.97 -1.44 4.62
CA VAL A 131 -2.02 -2.19 3.92
C VAL A 131 -3.34 -1.84 4.58
N ALA A 132 -4.25 -1.25 3.84
CA ALA A 132 -5.58 -0.91 4.31
C ALA A 132 -6.63 -1.64 3.48
N THR A 133 -7.51 -2.38 4.14
CA THR A 133 -8.60 -3.11 3.50
C THR A 133 -9.88 -2.31 3.63
N HIS A 134 -10.47 -1.96 2.48
CA HIS A 134 -11.71 -1.19 2.41
C HIS A 134 -12.91 -2.12 2.26
N THR A 135 -13.93 -1.90 3.08
CA THR A 135 -15.16 -2.70 3.11
C THR A 135 -16.42 -1.87 2.85
N ASP A 136 -16.27 -0.62 2.44
CA ASP A 136 -17.36 0.31 2.20
C ASP A 136 -18.15 0.05 0.91
N ARG A 137 -17.70 -0.90 0.10
CA ARG A 137 -18.32 -1.32 -1.16
C ARG A 137 -18.54 -2.83 -1.18
N GLU A 138 -19.33 -3.31 -2.14
CA GLU A 138 -19.59 -4.75 -2.33
C GLU A 138 -18.30 -5.53 -2.56
N HIS A 139 -17.36 -4.94 -3.29
CA HIS A 139 -16.05 -5.52 -3.54
C HIS A 139 -15.09 -5.12 -2.43
N ILE A 140 -14.56 -6.10 -1.71
CA ILE A 140 -13.46 -5.86 -0.78
C ILE A 140 -12.21 -5.53 -1.61
N HIS A 141 -11.51 -4.47 -1.23
CA HIS A 141 -10.29 -4.08 -1.92
C HIS A 141 -9.24 -3.57 -0.94
N ASN A 142 -7.99 -3.84 -1.28
CA ASN A 142 -6.83 -3.39 -0.54
C ASN A 142 -6.21 -2.16 -1.20
N HIS A 143 -5.76 -1.23 -0.38
CA HIS A 143 -4.86 -0.15 -0.76
C HIS A 143 -3.55 -0.35 0.00
N MET A 144 -2.48 -0.62 -0.73
CA MET A 144 -1.15 -0.76 -0.16
C MET A 144 -0.30 0.41 -0.63
N ILE A 145 0.29 1.15 0.30
CA ILE A 145 1.18 2.26 -0.02
C ILE A 145 2.56 1.91 0.51
N THR A 146 3.53 1.88 -0.39
CA THR A 146 4.91 1.54 -0.05
C THR A 146 5.78 2.78 -0.08
N SER A 147 6.69 2.87 0.90
CA SER A 147 7.76 3.85 0.84
C SER A 147 8.72 3.45 -0.28
N TYR A 148 9.45 4.44 -0.76
CA TYR A 148 10.30 4.21 -1.91
C TYR A 148 11.63 4.93 -1.73
#